data_b26bb90bcb7ca51605fa24da417a54cc
#
_entry.id   b26bb90bcb7ca51605fa24da417a54cc
#
_cell.length_a   1.000
_cell.length_b   1.000
_cell.length_c   1.000
_cell.angle_alpha   90.00
_cell.angle_beta   90.00
_cell.angle_gamma   90.00
#
_symmetry.space_group_name_H-M   'P 1'
#
loop_
_entity.id
_entity.type
_entity.pdbx_description
1 polymer ?
#
loop_
_entity_poly.entity_id
_entity_poly.type
_entity_poly.pdbx_seq_one_letter_code
_entity_poly.pdbx_strand_id
1 'polypeptide(L)'
;PVWSVVTVDQSKPYTITGAPRVIKGKVIIGNGGAELGVRGYVSAYDANDGKQLWRFFTVPGDPSKGPDGAASDPAMEKARGTWFGDNFYKMGGGGTVWDAIVYDQELDQLYIGVGNGSPWNHKMRSEGKGDNLFLSSVVALNPNPGKYLWHYQGTPGETWDFTQTQPIMLATLKID
;
A
#
# COMPACT_ATOMS: atom_id res chain seq x y z
N PRO A 1 24.11 12.06 9.98
CA PRO A 1 23.29 10.90 9.61
C PRO A 1 24.18 9.71 9.21
N VAL A 2 23.73 8.48 9.47
CA VAL A 2 24.46 7.28 9.06
C VAL A 2 24.24 7.04 7.56
N TRP A 3 23.01 7.21 7.09
CA TRP A 3 22.62 7.20 5.69
C TRP A 3 21.40 8.09 5.44
N SER A 4 21.11 8.35 4.18
CA SER A 4 19.93 9.10 3.73
C SER A 4 19.46 8.55 2.40
N VAL A 5 18.16 8.43 2.21
CA VAL A 5 17.55 7.94 0.96
C VAL A 5 16.32 8.76 0.60
N VAL A 6 16.16 9.06 -0.69
CA VAL A 6 14.94 9.64 -1.22
C VAL A 6 14.01 8.48 -1.61
N THR A 7 12.87 8.37 -0.91
CA THR A 7 11.94 7.25 -1.10
C THR A 7 10.82 7.54 -2.10
N VAL A 8 10.66 8.79 -2.51
CA VAL A 8 9.57 9.25 -3.40
C VAL A 8 10.12 9.86 -4.70
N ASP A 9 9.30 9.88 -5.73
CA ASP A 9 9.51 10.74 -6.90
C ASP A 9 9.20 12.18 -6.50
N GLN A 10 10.23 13.00 -6.33
CA GLN A 10 10.10 14.39 -5.89
C GLN A 10 9.41 15.32 -6.91
N SER A 11 9.20 14.87 -8.14
CA SER A 11 8.41 15.61 -9.13
C SER A 11 6.90 15.47 -8.92
N LYS A 12 6.47 14.59 -8.01
CA LYS A 12 5.08 14.32 -7.68
C LYS A 12 4.77 14.71 -6.23
N PRO A 13 3.52 15.06 -5.93
CA PRO A 13 3.11 15.55 -4.62
C PRO A 13 2.95 14.43 -3.57
N TYR A 14 3.96 13.58 -3.45
CA TYR A 14 4.01 12.61 -2.37
C TYR A 14 4.20 13.28 -1.02
N THR A 15 3.56 12.73 0.00
CA THR A 15 3.80 13.12 1.40
C THR A 15 4.19 11.88 2.21
N ILE A 16 4.88 12.09 3.32
CA ILE A 16 5.17 11.05 4.31
C ILE A 16 4.92 11.65 5.69
N THR A 17 3.86 11.19 6.35
CA THR A 17 3.42 11.67 7.66
C THR A 17 3.50 10.60 8.75
N GLY A 18 3.51 9.33 8.34
CA GLY A 18 3.62 8.19 9.24
C GLY A 18 5.04 7.99 9.77
N ALA A 19 5.15 7.40 10.95
CA ALA A 19 6.43 7.01 11.51
C ALA A 19 6.96 5.72 10.86
N PRO A 20 8.25 5.64 10.50
CA PRO A 20 8.85 4.39 10.04
C PRO A 20 8.84 3.33 11.14
N ARG A 21 8.77 2.07 10.75
CA ARG A 21 8.88 0.92 11.66
C ARG A 21 10.16 0.16 11.39
N VAL A 22 10.86 -0.21 12.46
CA VAL A 22 12.08 -1.04 12.35
C VAL A 22 11.72 -2.49 12.66
N ILE A 23 11.87 -3.36 11.67
CA ILE A 23 11.43 -4.76 11.72
C ILE A 23 12.52 -5.65 11.11
N LYS A 24 13.12 -6.54 11.91
CA LYS A 24 14.12 -7.51 11.44
C LYS A 24 15.26 -6.86 10.62
N GLY A 25 15.83 -5.77 11.13
CA GLY A 25 16.91 -5.05 10.45
C GLY A 25 16.50 -4.24 9.21
N LYS A 26 15.20 -3.98 9.05
CA LYS A 26 14.64 -3.19 7.95
C LYS A 26 13.89 -1.98 8.48
N VAL A 27 14.01 -0.87 7.81
CA VAL A 27 13.15 0.32 8.00
C VAL A 27 12.01 0.25 7.01
N ILE A 28 10.79 0.14 7.51
CA ILE A 28 9.57 0.04 6.72
C ILE A 28 8.87 1.40 6.74
N ILE A 29 8.49 1.90 5.56
CA ILE A 29 7.79 3.17 5.41
C ILE A 29 6.86 3.13 4.19
N GLY A 30 5.69 3.71 4.32
CA GLY A 30 4.76 3.95 3.22
C GLY A 30 4.72 5.42 2.81
N ASN A 31 3.68 5.80 2.08
CA ASN A 31 3.46 7.19 1.64
C ASN A 31 2.03 7.66 1.91
N GLY A 32 1.87 8.98 1.95
CA GLY A 32 0.62 9.71 1.86
C GLY A 32 0.51 10.46 0.53
N GLY A 33 -0.53 11.29 0.41
CA GLY A 33 -0.76 12.15 -0.76
C GLY A 33 -1.76 11.58 -1.76
N ALA A 34 -2.62 10.64 -1.36
CA ALA A 34 -3.64 10.05 -2.25
C ALA A 34 -4.46 11.13 -2.97
N GLU A 35 -4.97 12.12 -2.26
CA GLU A 35 -5.79 13.23 -2.76
C GLU A 35 -5.05 14.10 -3.78
N LEU A 36 -3.73 14.07 -3.74
CA LEU A 36 -2.86 14.82 -4.65
C LEU A 36 -2.53 14.05 -5.93
N GLY A 37 -3.09 12.85 -6.11
CA GLY A 37 -2.93 12.06 -7.32
C GLY A 37 -1.65 11.22 -7.36
N VAL A 38 -1.28 10.58 -6.25
CA VAL A 38 -0.14 9.66 -6.19
C VAL A 38 -0.57 8.23 -5.97
N ARG A 39 0.30 7.29 -6.36
CA ARG A 39 0.13 5.85 -6.19
C ARG A 39 0.67 5.40 -4.84
N GLY A 40 -0.13 4.63 -4.11
CA GLY A 40 0.23 4.08 -2.82
C GLY A 40 1.27 2.96 -2.90
N TYR A 41 2.17 2.94 -1.90
CA TYR A 41 3.15 1.88 -1.72
C TYR A 41 3.61 1.78 -0.25
N VAL A 42 4.28 0.69 0.05
CA VAL A 42 5.15 0.51 1.22
C VAL A 42 6.50 -0.03 0.75
N SER A 43 7.58 0.41 1.37
CA SER A 43 8.94 -0.03 1.05
C SER A 43 9.70 -0.45 2.29
N ALA A 44 10.65 -1.37 2.10
CA ALA A 44 11.63 -1.74 3.10
C ALA A 44 13.03 -1.33 2.65
N TYR A 45 13.79 -0.79 3.57
CA TYR A 45 15.18 -0.39 3.39
C TYR A 45 16.04 -1.12 4.42
N ASP A 46 17.26 -1.50 4.04
CA ASP A 46 18.22 -2.05 4.99
C ASP A 46 18.55 -0.99 6.06
N ALA A 47 18.48 -1.39 7.32
CA ALA A 47 18.70 -0.46 8.43
C ALA A 47 20.17 0.01 8.55
N ASN A 48 21.12 -0.71 7.96
CA ASN A 48 22.54 -0.38 8.04
C ASN A 48 22.98 0.65 6.99
N ASP A 49 22.48 0.53 5.76
CA ASP A 49 22.97 1.33 4.63
C ASP A 49 21.87 2.09 3.85
N GLY A 50 20.60 1.86 4.16
CA GLY A 50 19.46 2.51 3.49
C GLY A 50 19.14 1.94 2.11
N LYS A 51 19.77 0.83 1.68
CA LYS A 51 19.45 0.20 0.40
C LYS A 51 18.00 -0.29 0.39
N GLN A 52 17.24 0.07 -0.66
CA GLN A 52 15.91 -0.47 -0.85
C GLN A 52 15.96 -1.98 -1.10
N LEU A 53 15.30 -2.75 -0.22
CA LEU A 53 15.24 -4.20 -0.30
C LEU A 53 14.06 -4.68 -1.14
N TRP A 54 12.89 -4.03 -0.94
CA TRP A 54 11.69 -4.28 -1.72
C TRP A 54 10.72 -3.10 -1.66
N ARG A 55 9.80 -3.06 -2.62
CA ARG A 55 8.64 -2.18 -2.64
C ARG A 55 7.40 -3.00 -2.99
N PHE A 56 6.30 -2.68 -2.32
CA PHE A 56 4.97 -3.23 -2.59
C PHE A 56 4.02 -2.08 -2.92
N PHE A 57 3.55 -2.02 -4.16
CA PHE A 57 2.48 -1.12 -4.55
C PHE A 57 1.14 -1.68 -4.09
N THR A 58 0.22 -0.82 -3.67
CA THR A 58 -1.07 -1.19 -3.09
C THR A 58 -2.22 -1.10 -4.09
N VAL A 59 -1.99 -0.45 -5.24
CA VAL A 59 -2.95 -0.32 -6.33
C VAL A 59 -2.25 -0.53 -7.68
N PRO A 60 -2.96 -1.00 -8.72
CA PRO A 60 -2.34 -1.23 -10.03
C PRO A 60 -1.84 0.06 -10.68
N GLY A 61 -0.76 -0.04 -11.42
CA GLY A 61 -0.25 1.01 -12.29
C GLY A 61 -0.86 0.97 -13.68
N ASP A 62 -0.28 1.79 -14.58
CA ASP A 62 -0.63 1.84 -16.00
C ASP A 62 -0.34 0.48 -16.67
N PRO A 63 -1.35 -0.23 -17.19
CA PRO A 63 -1.17 -1.55 -17.78
C PRO A 63 -0.30 -1.55 -19.04
N SER A 64 -0.18 -0.43 -19.72
CA SER A 64 0.66 -0.31 -20.92
C SER A 64 2.15 -0.38 -20.62
N LYS A 65 2.54 -0.15 -19.36
CA LYS A 65 3.94 -0.19 -18.90
C LYS A 65 4.40 -1.58 -18.43
N GLY A 66 3.48 -2.55 -18.39
CA GLY A 66 3.78 -3.88 -17.89
C GLY A 66 3.95 -3.92 -16.35
N PRO A 67 4.60 -4.98 -15.82
CA PRO A 67 4.88 -5.10 -14.39
C PRO A 67 5.88 -4.06 -13.90
N ASP A 68 5.79 -3.72 -12.62
CA ASP A 68 6.62 -2.70 -11.99
C ASP A 68 8.05 -3.19 -11.65
N GLY A 69 8.31 -4.51 -11.70
CA GLY A 69 9.54 -5.12 -11.18
C GLY A 69 9.57 -5.10 -9.64
N ALA A 70 8.42 -5.05 -9.00
CA ALA A 70 8.25 -4.91 -7.56
C ALA A 70 7.75 -6.20 -6.90
N ALA A 71 7.90 -6.29 -5.58
CA ALA A 71 7.39 -7.43 -4.81
C ALA A 71 5.86 -7.61 -4.93
N SER A 72 5.16 -6.54 -5.30
CA SER A 72 3.72 -6.52 -5.50
C SER A 72 3.23 -7.11 -6.82
N ASP A 73 4.09 -7.35 -7.82
CA ASP A 73 3.64 -7.69 -9.17
C ASP A 73 2.62 -8.84 -9.24
N PRO A 74 2.81 -9.99 -8.54
CA PRO A 74 1.80 -11.05 -8.54
C PRO A 74 0.46 -10.64 -7.92
N ALA A 75 0.50 -9.76 -6.90
CA ALA A 75 -0.72 -9.24 -6.27
C ALA A 75 -1.41 -8.21 -7.17
N MET A 76 -0.65 -7.44 -7.95
CA MET A 76 -1.19 -6.46 -8.89
C MET A 76 -1.87 -7.11 -10.09
N GLU A 77 -1.43 -8.29 -10.52
CA GLU A 77 -2.17 -9.08 -11.53
C GLU A 77 -3.57 -9.41 -11.05
N LYS A 78 -3.70 -9.88 -9.78
CA LYS A 78 -5.01 -10.13 -9.15
C LYS A 78 -5.82 -8.84 -9.01
N ALA A 79 -5.21 -7.78 -8.50
CA ALA A 79 -5.89 -6.51 -8.25
C ALA A 79 -6.40 -5.86 -9.54
N ARG A 80 -5.65 -5.96 -10.64
CA ARG A 80 -5.98 -5.33 -11.93
C ARG A 80 -7.37 -5.70 -12.45
N GLY A 81 -7.82 -6.94 -12.24
CA GLY A 81 -9.17 -7.38 -12.63
C GLY A 81 -10.31 -6.71 -11.85
N THR A 82 -10.01 -5.94 -10.80
CA THR A 82 -10.97 -5.22 -9.98
C THR A 82 -11.01 -3.71 -10.25
N TRP A 83 -10.26 -3.23 -11.25
CA TRP A 83 -10.18 -1.83 -11.66
C TRP A 83 -10.60 -1.67 -13.11
N PHE A 84 -11.33 -0.59 -13.41
CA PHE A 84 -11.90 -0.32 -14.73
C PHE A 84 -11.56 1.08 -15.21
N GLY A 85 -11.54 1.25 -16.55
CA GLY A 85 -11.15 2.50 -17.18
C GLY A 85 -9.65 2.81 -17.01
N ASP A 86 -9.30 4.08 -17.18
CA ASP A 86 -7.92 4.55 -17.19
C ASP A 86 -7.64 5.69 -16.21
N ASN A 87 -8.68 6.29 -15.64
CA ASN A 87 -8.54 7.41 -14.72
C ASN A 87 -7.74 7.08 -13.45
N PHE A 88 -7.89 5.87 -12.91
CA PHE A 88 -7.21 5.51 -11.67
C PHE A 88 -5.69 5.63 -11.79
N TYR A 89 -5.08 5.08 -12.84
CA TYR A 89 -3.63 5.17 -12.98
C TYR A 89 -3.13 6.53 -13.49
N LYS A 90 -3.96 7.26 -14.25
CA LYS A 90 -3.66 8.64 -14.66
C LYS A 90 -3.66 9.61 -13.48
N MET A 91 -4.52 9.35 -12.48
CA MET A 91 -4.67 10.15 -11.28
C MET A 91 -4.04 9.48 -10.03
N GLY A 92 -3.15 8.53 -10.22
CA GLY A 92 -2.38 7.88 -9.16
C GLY A 92 -3.08 6.71 -8.46
N GLY A 93 -4.40 6.65 -8.46
CA GLY A 93 -5.17 5.55 -7.86
C GLY A 93 -5.31 5.57 -6.33
N GLY A 94 -4.47 6.26 -5.60
CA GLY A 94 -4.49 6.33 -4.14
C GLY A 94 -3.92 5.07 -3.46
N GLY A 95 -4.60 4.58 -2.43
CA GLY A 95 -4.18 3.39 -1.69
C GLY A 95 -2.93 3.59 -0.85
N THR A 96 -2.69 4.79 -0.34
CA THR A 96 -1.48 5.13 0.39
C THR A 96 -1.42 4.44 1.77
N VAL A 97 -0.20 4.04 2.17
CA VAL A 97 0.09 3.44 3.48
C VAL A 97 0.70 4.53 4.36
N TRP A 98 -0.16 5.37 4.92
CA TRP A 98 0.30 6.59 5.62
C TRP A 98 0.44 6.43 7.13
N ASP A 99 -0.08 5.35 7.75
CA ASP A 99 0.11 5.09 9.20
C ASP A 99 0.25 3.61 9.53
N ALA A 100 -0.81 2.81 9.50
CA ALA A 100 -0.83 1.47 10.08
C ALA A 100 0.19 0.52 9.43
N ILE A 101 1.27 0.24 10.18
CA ILE A 101 2.31 -0.74 9.82
C ILE A 101 2.63 -1.52 11.11
N VAL A 102 2.24 -2.80 11.18
CA VAL A 102 2.38 -3.64 12.37
C VAL A 102 3.01 -4.97 12.00
N TYR A 103 3.98 -5.41 12.80
CA TYR A 103 4.64 -6.69 12.62
C TYR A 103 4.24 -7.68 13.71
N ASP A 104 3.71 -8.81 13.27
CA ASP A 104 3.41 -9.96 14.10
C ASP A 104 4.64 -10.85 14.17
N GLN A 105 5.24 -10.95 15.37
CA GLN A 105 6.44 -11.75 15.58
C GLN A 105 6.15 -13.26 15.64
N GLU A 106 4.95 -13.65 16.06
CA GLU A 106 4.56 -15.06 16.18
C GLU A 106 4.30 -15.67 14.80
N LEU A 107 3.60 -14.94 13.95
CA LEU A 107 3.27 -15.39 12.59
C LEU A 107 4.30 -15.00 11.54
N ASP A 108 5.30 -14.18 11.90
CA ASP A 108 6.27 -13.55 10.99
C ASP A 108 5.59 -12.85 9.81
N GLN A 109 4.56 -12.05 10.10
CA GLN A 109 3.77 -11.33 9.11
C GLN A 109 3.79 -9.82 9.37
N LEU A 110 3.83 -9.06 8.28
CA LEU A 110 3.72 -7.61 8.29
C LEU A 110 2.32 -7.21 7.83
N TYR A 111 1.57 -6.53 8.68
CA TYR A 111 0.27 -5.97 8.32
C TYR A 111 0.39 -4.50 7.98
N ILE A 112 -0.19 -4.09 6.87
CA ILE A 112 -0.28 -2.70 6.44
C ILE A 112 -1.74 -2.31 6.25
N GLY A 113 -2.07 -1.10 6.68
CA GLY A 113 -3.36 -0.48 6.41
C GLY A 113 -3.30 0.34 5.14
N VAL A 114 -4.20 0.08 4.22
CA VAL A 114 -4.27 0.76 2.92
C VAL A 114 -5.38 1.80 2.92
N GLY A 115 -5.07 2.97 2.42
CA GLY A 115 -5.96 4.13 2.39
C GLY A 115 -7.00 4.09 1.27
N ASN A 116 -7.66 5.23 1.14
CA ASN A 116 -8.71 5.53 0.18
C ASN A 116 -8.21 5.59 -1.27
N GLY A 117 -9.16 5.59 -2.20
CA GLY A 117 -8.89 5.75 -3.64
C GLY A 117 -8.70 7.20 -4.08
N SER A 118 -8.02 7.39 -5.19
CA SER A 118 -7.91 8.68 -5.87
C SER A 118 -8.25 8.52 -7.37
N PRO A 119 -9.21 9.31 -7.87
CA PRO A 119 -10.16 10.17 -7.12
C PRO A 119 -11.10 9.39 -6.21
N TRP A 120 -11.65 10.02 -5.18
CA TRP A 120 -12.58 9.38 -4.23
C TRP A 120 -13.81 8.78 -4.90
N ASN A 121 -14.38 9.51 -5.84
CA ASN A 121 -15.58 9.08 -6.55
C ASN A 121 -15.29 7.82 -7.39
N HIS A 122 -15.88 6.69 -6.99
CA HIS A 122 -15.71 5.39 -7.63
C HIS A 122 -16.13 5.39 -9.11
N LYS A 123 -17.17 6.17 -9.48
CA LYS A 123 -17.59 6.31 -10.89
C LYS A 123 -16.52 7.01 -11.73
N MET A 124 -15.84 7.98 -11.16
CA MET A 124 -14.74 8.68 -11.85
C MET A 124 -13.47 7.84 -11.89
N ARG A 125 -13.16 7.14 -10.80
CA ARG A 125 -11.93 6.35 -10.66
C ARG A 125 -11.98 5.05 -11.46
N SER A 126 -13.09 4.32 -11.42
CA SER A 126 -13.22 2.95 -11.91
C SER A 126 -14.57 2.67 -12.60
N GLU A 127 -15.17 3.68 -13.23
CA GLU A 127 -16.47 3.59 -13.91
C GLU A 127 -17.63 3.08 -13.02
N GLY A 128 -17.48 3.18 -11.71
CA GLY A 128 -18.42 2.60 -10.73
C GLY A 128 -18.40 1.07 -10.69
N LYS A 129 -17.30 0.44 -11.12
CA LYS A 129 -17.16 -1.02 -11.22
C LYS A 129 -15.97 -1.54 -10.42
N GLY A 130 -16.11 -2.77 -9.95
CA GLY A 130 -15.08 -3.54 -9.26
C GLY A 130 -14.77 -3.07 -7.85
N ASP A 131 -14.12 -3.93 -7.09
CA ASP A 131 -13.82 -3.70 -5.68
C ASP A 131 -12.61 -2.79 -5.45
N ASN A 132 -11.82 -2.54 -6.49
CA ASN A 132 -10.61 -1.70 -6.48
C ASN A 132 -9.58 -2.16 -5.44
N LEU A 133 -9.13 -3.41 -5.53
CA LEU A 133 -8.09 -3.94 -4.64
C LEU A 133 -6.76 -3.18 -4.82
N PHE A 134 -6.06 -2.79 -3.73
CA PHE A 134 -6.38 -3.08 -2.33
C PHE A 134 -6.80 -1.82 -1.55
N LEU A 135 -7.66 -0.96 -2.10
CA LEU A 135 -8.17 0.19 -1.34
C LEU A 135 -8.88 -0.26 -0.06
N SER A 136 -8.82 0.55 0.99
CA SER A 136 -9.50 0.35 2.27
C SER A 136 -9.36 -1.07 2.80
N SER A 137 -8.12 -1.57 2.80
CA SER A 137 -7.81 -2.96 3.16
C SER A 137 -6.73 -3.05 4.22
N VAL A 138 -6.79 -4.09 5.04
CA VAL A 138 -5.62 -4.63 5.72
C VAL A 138 -4.96 -5.64 4.80
N VAL A 139 -3.67 -5.47 4.51
CA VAL A 139 -2.90 -6.39 3.66
C VAL A 139 -1.77 -7.00 4.47
N ALA A 140 -1.68 -8.32 4.44
CA ALA A 140 -0.59 -9.07 5.05
C ALA A 140 0.52 -9.38 4.05
N LEU A 141 1.74 -9.09 4.42
CA LEU A 141 2.95 -9.31 3.63
C LEU A 141 3.95 -10.19 4.39
N ASN A 142 4.73 -10.95 3.65
CA ASN A 142 5.95 -11.54 4.20
C ASN A 142 6.98 -10.41 4.37
N PRO A 143 7.52 -10.15 5.58
CA PRO A 143 8.39 -9.01 5.82
C PRO A 143 9.74 -9.08 5.10
N ASN A 144 10.20 -10.27 4.72
CA ASN A 144 11.51 -10.43 4.07
C ASN A 144 11.47 -10.06 2.59
N PRO A 145 10.66 -10.74 1.72
CA PRO A 145 10.61 -10.41 0.31
C PRO A 145 9.53 -9.35 -0.02
N GLY A 146 8.72 -8.91 0.95
CA GLY A 146 7.62 -8.00 0.71
C GLY A 146 6.44 -8.60 -0.08
N LYS A 147 6.37 -9.95 -0.16
CA LYS A 147 5.34 -10.64 -0.94
C LYS A 147 3.99 -10.65 -0.23
N TYR A 148 2.93 -10.49 -1.00
CA TYR A 148 1.55 -10.64 -0.57
C TYR A 148 1.28 -12.03 0.00
N LEU A 149 0.54 -12.07 1.12
CA LEU A 149 0.03 -13.29 1.77
C LEU A 149 -1.50 -13.35 1.66
N TRP A 150 -2.19 -12.37 2.24
CA TRP A 150 -3.64 -12.26 2.23
C TRP A 150 -4.08 -10.80 2.45
N HIS A 151 -5.35 -10.53 2.30
CA HIS A 151 -5.96 -9.24 2.63
C HIS A 151 -7.38 -9.41 3.15
N TYR A 152 -7.81 -8.39 3.87
CA TYR A 152 -9.20 -8.16 4.22
C TYR A 152 -9.58 -6.75 3.75
N GLN A 153 -10.52 -6.66 2.83
CA GLN A 153 -11.02 -5.38 2.33
C GLN A 153 -12.25 -4.96 3.15
N GLY A 154 -12.12 -3.88 3.92
CA GLY A 154 -13.19 -3.39 4.77
C GLY A 154 -14.29 -2.69 3.98
N THR A 155 -13.96 -2.04 2.87
CA THR A 155 -14.92 -1.28 2.04
C THR A 155 -14.63 -1.52 0.55
N PRO A 156 -15.22 -2.58 -0.06
CA PRO A 156 -15.12 -2.79 -1.50
C PRO A 156 -15.74 -1.63 -2.29
N GLY A 157 -15.08 -1.23 -3.39
CA GLY A 157 -15.54 -0.12 -4.22
C GLY A 157 -15.66 1.20 -3.47
N GLU A 158 -14.77 1.42 -2.50
CA GLU A 158 -14.72 2.61 -1.64
C GLU A 158 -14.96 3.91 -2.43
N THR A 159 -15.79 4.81 -1.90
CA THR A 159 -16.14 6.11 -2.53
C THR A 159 -16.37 7.25 -1.51
N TRP A 160 -16.18 6.97 -0.21
CA TRP A 160 -16.45 7.90 0.90
C TRP A 160 -15.19 8.36 1.63
N ASP A 161 -14.01 8.16 1.04
CA ASP A 161 -12.74 8.43 1.72
C ASP A 161 -12.51 7.51 2.94
N PHE A 162 -13.01 6.29 2.88
CA PHE A 162 -12.81 5.30 3.93
C PHE A 162 -11.46 4.63 3.80
N THR A 163 -10.79 4.45 4.92
CA THR A 163 -9.43 3.91 5.00
C THR A 163 -9.35 2.77 6.02
N GLN A 164 -8.32 1.94 5.92
CA GLN A 164 -7.93 0.95 6.94
C GLN A 164 -6.55 1.29 7.55
N THR A 165 -6.23 2.57 7.61
CA THR A 165 -4.92 3.08 8.04
C THR A 165 -4.84 3.43 9.53
N GLN A 166 -5.89 3.17 10.29
CA GLN A 166 -5.90 3.32 11.73
C GLN A 166 -4.97 2.30 12.40
N PRO A 167 -4.46 2.58 13.61
CA PRO A 167 -3.55 1.67 14.31
C PRO A 167 -4.14 0.25 14.43
N ILE A 168 -3.37 -0.74 13.98
CA ILE A 168 -3.73 -2.16 14.10
C ILE A 168 -3.19 -2.69 15.42
N MET A 169 -4.05 -3.32 16.21
CA MET A 169 -3.69 -3.97 17.47
C MET A 169 -3.77 -5.48 17.32
N LEU A 170 -2.68 -6.17 17.67
CA LEU A 170 -2.64 -7.62 17.72
C LEU A 170 -3.05 -8.10 19.11
N ALA A 171 -3.95 -9.08 19.18
CA ALA A 171 -4.40 -9.67 20.43
C ALA A 171 -4.78 -11.13 20.23
N THR A 172 -4.47 -11.98 21.22
CA THR A 172 -5.00 -13.34 21.28
C THR A 172 -6.35 -13.30 21.98
N LEU A 173 -7.40 -13.64 21.27
CA LEU A 173 -8.76 -13.63 21.77
C LEU A 173 -9.32 -15.05 21.82
N LYS A 174 -10.02 -15.38 22.91
CA LYS A 174 -10.89 -16.55 22.94
C LYS A 174 -12.24 -16.15 22.37
N ILE A 175 -12.62 -16.76 21.26
CA ILE A 175 -13.91 -16.53 20.61
C ILE A 175 -14.76 -17.77 20.90
N ASP A 176 -15.89 -17.57 21.60
CA ASP A 176 -16.87 -18.62 21.93
C ASP A 176 -17.80 -18.90 20.75
#